data_68b323670a15e28ef761a6035df40f21
#
_entry.id   68b323670a15e28ef761a6035df40f21
#
_cell.length_a   1.000
_cell.length_b   1.000
_cell.length_c   1.000
_cell.angle_alpha   90.00
_cell.angle_beta   90.00
_cell.angle_gamma   90.00
#
_symmetry.space_group_name_H-M   'P 1'
#
loop_
_entity.id
_entity.type
_entity.pdbx_description
1 polymer ?
#
loop_
_entity_poly.entity_id
_entity_poly.type
_entity_poly.pdbx_seq_one_letter_code
_entity_poly.pdbx_strand_id
1 'polypeptide(L)'
;GKNVYLEYSHDDDAVIYVNGVKVADTGNSAKKHVRAKLSDEAVATLKKGGNLIAAYCNNRVGNGLIDFGLLVEQDNTQHFPQTAVQKSVDVQAMQTKYAFTCGPVDLNLTFTAPLFMDNLDLMSRPVNYLTYEVAANDGKKHQVEFYFEAAPQWALDQPYQEAVAETFTEGDMTYLKTGSRNQEILGKKGDDVRIDWGYFYMAADKANSTCATGDGKAMRKSFIDGALASSETDGHDKLALVYTLGDTQKAEGHLLLGYDDIYSIQYFGENLRPYWNRNGNETILSQFQKAEKEYKTLMDKCAAFDAKLMKDATEAGGRKYAELCALAYRQIIAAHKLVEAPNKDLLFFSKENFS
;
A
#
# COMPACT_ATOMS: atom_id res chain seq x y z
N GLY A 1 -6.72 -26.97 -11.62
CA GLY A 1 -7.29 -26.98 -10.27
C GLY A 1 -6.79 -25.80 -9.49
N LYS A 2 -7.65 -25.17 -8.67
CA LYS A 2 -7.25 -24.04 -7.83
C LYS A 2 -6.36 -24.58 -6.70
N ASN A 3 -5.20 -23.94 -6.44
CA ASN A 3 -4.41 -24.23 -5.26
C ASN A 3 -5.16 -23.72 -4.02
N VAL A 4 -5.23 -24.56 -2.99
CA VAL A 4 -5.79 -24.19 -1.68
C VAL A 4 -4.68 -24.23 -0.66
N TYR A 5 -4.62 -23.21 0.18
CA TYR A 5 -3.63 -23.07 1.24
C TYR A 5 -4.33 -22.99 2.59
N LEU A 6 -3.69 -23.51 3.62
CA LEU A 6 -3.96 -23.15 5.00
C LEU A 6 -3.02 -22.02 5.36
N GLU A 7 -3.54 -20.87 5.78
CA GLU A 7 -2.76 -19.84 6.47
C GLU A 7 -3.01 -19.99 7.96
N TYR A 8 -1.95 -20.00 8.77
CA TYR A 8 -2.07 -20.15 10.22
C TYR A 8 -0.98 -19.40 10.97
N SER A 9 -1.33 -18.97 12.18
CA SER A 9 -0.42 -18.45 13.19
C SER A 9 -0.55 -19.29 14.46
N HIS A 10 0.55 -19.56 15.15
CA HIS A 10 0.55 -20.43 16.34
C HIS A 10 1.68 -20.06 17.31
N ASP A 11 1.44 -20.42 18.57
CA ASP A 11 2.38 -20.33 19.70
C ASP A 11 1.88 -21.27 20.82
N ASP A 12 2.55 -22.33 21.24
CA ASP A 12 3.76 -23.03 20.82
C ASP A 12 3.48 -24.11 19.74
N ASP A 13 3.06 -25.36 20.20
CA ASP A 13 2.75 -26.49 19.32
C ASP A 13 1.35 -26.37 18.74
N ALA A 14 1.20 -26.60 17.44
CA ALA A 14 -0.12 -26.72 16.82
C ALA A 14 -0.20 -27.89 15.84
N VAL A 15 -1.33 -28.60 15.86
CA VAL A 15 -1.68 -29.62 14.87
C VAL A 15 -3.04 -29.27 14.30
N ILE A 16 -3.13 -29.10 12.97
CA ILE A 16 -4.35 -28.66 12.32
C ILE A 16 -4.84 -29.69 11.32
N TYR A 17 -6.14 -29.92 11.32
CA TYR A 17 -6.83 -30.85 10.46
C TYR A 17 -7.92 -30.15 9.66
N VAL A 18 -8.08 -30.54 8.41
CA VAL A 18 -9.21 -30.12 7.54
C VAL A 18 -9.98 -31.36 7.16
N ASN A 19 -11.27 -31.43 7.52
CA ASN A 19 -12.15 -32.57 7.29
C ASN A 19 -11.54 -33.92 7.69
N GLY A 20 -10.75 -33.94 8.79
CA GLY A 20 -10.09 -35.15 9.33
C GLY A 20 -8.71 -35.43 8.72
N VAL A 21 -8.27 -34.73 7.69
CA VAL A 21 -6.91 -34.84 7.13
C VAL A 21 -5.97 -33.90 7.85
N LYS A 22 -4.84 -34.38 8.36
CA LYS A 22 -3.81 -33.55 9.00
C LYS A 22 -3.11 -32.68 7.93
N VAL A 23 -3.14 -31.36 8.12
CA VAL A 23 -2.61 -30.39 7.16
C VAL A 23 -1.44 -29.56 7.71
N ALA A 24 -1.29 -29.51 9.03
CA ALA A 24 -0.13 -28.89 9.66
C ALA A 24 0.23 -29.60 10.97
N ASP A 25 1.53 -29.63 11.27
CA ASP A 25 2.12 -30.14 12.52
C ASP A 25 3.39 -29.35 12.76
N THR A 26 3.37 -28.42 13.72
CA THR A 26 4.38 -27.37 13.82
C THR A 26 5.56 -27.69 14.72
N GLY A 27 5.37 -28.69 15.61
CA GLY A 27 6.28 -28.89 16.72
C GLY A 27 6.33 -27.64 17.63
N ASN A 28 7.28 -27.63 18.55
CA ASN A 28 7.47 -26.55 19.51
C ASN A 28 8.11 -25.32 18.83
N SER A 29 7.28 -24.42 18.35
CA SER A 29 7.72 -23.16 17.74
C SER A 29 6.58 -22.14 17.74
N ALA A 30 6.91 -20.87 17.65
CA ALA A 30 5.96 -19.78 17.43
C ALA A 30 6.18 -19.20 16.04
N LYS A 31 5.12 -19.10 15.24
CA LYS A 31 5.17 -18.48 13.89
C LYS A 31 3.85 -17.82 13.56
N LYS A 32 3.93 -16.71 12.81
CA LYS A 32 2.76 -15.99 12.31
C LYS A 32 2.69 -16.11 10.80
N HIS A 33 1.46 -16.11 10.25
CA HIS A 33 1.16 -16.06 8.81
C HIS A 33 1.88 -17.13 7.97
N VAL A 34 2.00 -18.34 8.51
CA VAL A 34 2.56 -19.48 7.77
C VAL A 34 1.55 -19.93 6.72
N ARG A 35 1.96 -20.03 5.47
CA ARG A 35 1.14 -20.57 4.38
C ARG A 35 1.62 -21.96 4.00
N ALA A 36 0.75 -22.95 4.16
CA ALA A 36 0.98 -24.33 3.75
C ALA A 36 -0.01 -24.72 2.64
N LYS A 37 0.49 -25.14 1.49
CA LYS A 37 -0.37 -25.67 0.41
C LYS A 37 -1.01 -26.98 0.90
N LEU A 38 -2.33 -27.10 0.74
CA LEU A 38 -3.03 -28.34 1.06
C LEU A 38 -2.62 -29.46 0.09
N SER A 39 -2.50 -30.67 0.63
CA SER A 39 -2.31 -31.87 -0.19
C SER A 39 -3.56 -32.17 -1.06
N ASP A 40 -3.38 -32.88 -2.15
CA ASP A 40 -4.50 -33.31 -2.99
C ASP A 40 -5.55 -34.12 -2.21
N GLU A 41 -5.12 -34.91 -1.23
CA GLU A 41 -5.99 -35.63 -0.30
C GLU A 41 -6.87 -34.67 0.51
N ALA A 42 -6.28 -33.65 1.12
CA ALA A 42 -7.02 -32.64 1.89
C ALA A 42 -7.98 -31.84 0.99
N VAL A 43 -7.52 -31.43 -0.19
CA VAL A 43 -8.36 -30.72 -1.18
C VAL A 43 -9.56 -31.56 -1.63
N ALA A 44 -9.39 -32.87 -1.79
CA ALA A 44 -10.46 -33.78 -2.20
C ALA A 44 -11.58 -33.91 -1.13
N THR A 45 -11.30 -33.57 0.13
CA THR A 45 -12.31 -33.58 1.20
C THR A 45 -13.16 -32.31 1.28
N LEU A 46 -12.77 -31.25 0.57
CA LEU A 46 -13.46 -29.96 0.63
C LEU A 46 -14.85 -30.03 -0.02
N LYS A 47 -15.82 -29.39 0.62
CA LYS A 47 -17.22 -29.34 0.21
C LYS A 47 -17.67 -27.91 0.00
N LYS A 48 -18.72 -27.72 -0.78
CA LYS A 48 -19.42 -26.43 -0.85
C LYS A 48 -20.22 -26.21 0.44
N GLY A 49 -19.61 -25.55 1.42
CA GLY A 49 -20.14 -25.38 2.77
C GLY A 49 -19.88 -26.60 3.68
N GLY A 50 -19.98 -26.43 4.97
CA GLY A 50 -19.87 -27.51 5.96
C GLY A 50 -18.48 -28.19 6.05
N ASN A 51 -17.40 -27.44 5.85
CA ASN A 51 -16.04 -27.92 6.12
C ASN A 51 -15.71 -27.74 7.60
N LEU A 52 -15.05 -28.75 8.16
CA LEU A 52 -14.60 -28.75 9.55
C LEU A 52 -13.08 -28.52 9.60
N ILE A 53 -12.65 -27.46 10.26
CA ILE A 53 -11.26 -27.30 10.64
C ILE A 53 -11.14 -27.54 12.14
N ALA A 54 -10.26 -28.43 12.53
CA ALA A 54 -9.97 -28.72 13.92
C ALA A 54 -8.49 -28.45 14.20
N ALA A 55 -8.21 -27.73 15.28
CA ALA A 55 -6.85 -27.45 15.69
C ALA A 55 -6.63 -27.88 17.13
N TYR A 56 -5.50 -28.54 17.37
CA TYR A 56 -4.95 -28.74 18.70
C TYR A 56 -3.82 -27.75 18.88
N CYS A 57 -3.85 -26.98 19.96
CA CYS A 57 -2.79 -26.03 20.31
C CYS A 57 -2.36 -26.33 21.77
N ASN A 58 -1.06 -26.48 21.98
CA ASN A 58 -0.48 -26.68 23.30
C ASN A 58 0.47 -25.54 23.62
N ASN A 59 0.06 -24.68 24.55
CA ASN A 59 0.89 -23.62 25.08
C ASN A 59 1.77 -24.18 26.19
N ARG A 60 3.09 -24.07 26.02
CA ARG A 60 4.08 -24.55 27.00
C ARG A 60 4.60 -23.43 27.88
N VAL A 61 4.81 -22.24 27.32
CA VAL A 61 5.37 -21.11 28.04
C VAL A 61 4.79 -19.80 27.49
N GLY A 62 4.39 -18.89 28.36
CA GLY A 62 3.97 -17.54 27.98
C GLY A 62 2.55 -17.45 27.45
N ASN A 63 2.35 -16.61 26.43
CA ASN A 63 1.07 -16.45 25.77
C ASN A 63 0.88 -17.50 24.69
N GLY A 64 -0.33 -18.07 24.58
CA GLY A 64 -0.69 -19.00 23.52
C GLY A 64 -1.50 -18.32 22.43
N LEU A 65 -1.28 -18.71 21.18
CA LEU A 65 -2.01 -18.23 20.01
C LEU A 65 -2.32 -19.41 19.08
N ILE A 66 -3.53 -19.45 18.57
CA ILE A 66 -3.87 -20.22 17.37
C ILE A 66 -4.87 -19.42 16.52
N ASP A 67 -4.51 -19.17 15.28
CA ASP A 67 -5.36 -18.58 14.27
C ASP A 67 -5.14 -19.32 12.95
N PHE A 68 -6.21 -19.55 12.18
CA PHE A 68 -6.10 -20.25 10.90
C PHE A 68 -7.26 -19.96 9.97
N GLY A 69 -6.98 -20.03 8.66
CA GLY A 69 -7.96 -19.88 7.60
C GLY A 69 -7.58 -20.63 6.34
N LEU A 70 -8.57 -20.90 5.49
CA LEU A 70 -8.34 -21.46 4.16
C LEU A 70 -8.30 -20.35 3.13
N LEU A 71 -7.24 -20.34 2.34
CA LEU A 71 -7.05 -19.44 1.22
C LEU A 71 -7.15 -20.21 -0.10
N VAL A 72 -7.84 -19.65 -1.05
CA VAL A 72 -7.89 -20.19 -2.43
C VAL A 72 -7.10 -19.26 -3.31
N GLU A 73 -6.06 -19.76 -3.95
CA GLU A 73 -5.32 -19.00 -4.93
C GLU A 73 -6.25 -18.64 -6.09
N GLN A 74 -6.46 -17.35 -6.30
CA GLN A 74 -7.13 -16.85 -7.49
C GLN A 74 -6.07 -16.60 -8.55
N ASP A 75 -6.23 -17.22 -9.71
CA ASP A 75 -5.41 -16.90 -10.87
C ASP A 75 -5.80 -15.52 -11.40
N ASN A 76 -5.06 -14.50 -10.96
CA ASN A 76 -5.25 -13.13 -11.42
C ASN A 76 -4.54 -12.86 -12.77
N THR A 77 -3.78 -13.82 -13.29
CA THR A 77 -3.02 -13.66 -14.55
C THR A 77 -3.93 -13.73 -15.77
N GLN A 78 -5.15 -14.25 -15.65
CA GLN A 78 -6.08 -14.43 -16.77
C GLN A 78 -6.58 -13.11 -17.39
N HIS A 79 -6.40 -11.96 -16.74
CA HIS A 79 -6.92 -10.67 -17.22
C HIS A 79 -5.91 -9.89 -18.05
N PHE A 80 -4.62 -10.08 -17.79
CA PHE A 80 -3.55 -9.43 -18.53
C PHE A 80 -2.76 -10.51 -19.30
N PRO A 81 -2.88 -10.56 -20.63
CA PRO A 81 -2.26 -11.60 -21.43
C PRO A 81 -0.74 -11.52 -21.44
N GLN A 82 -0.17 -10.39 -21.04
CA GLN A 82 1.27 -10.16 -21.01
C GLN A 82 1.68 -9.48 -19.71
N THR A 83 2.90 -9.80 -19.28
CA THR A 83 3.56 -9.17 -18.13
C THR A 83 4.68 -8.27 -18.63
N ALA A 84 4.77 -7.05 -18.10
CA ALA A 84 5.88 -6.15 -18.37
C ALA A 84 7.21 -6.74 -17.85
N VAL A 85 8.30 -6.44 -18.54
CA VAL A 85 9.64 -6.85 -18.12
C VAL A 85 10.27 -5.72 -17.32
N GLN A 86 10.50 -5.93 -16.02
CA GLN A 86 11.24 -4.99 -15.19
C GLN A 86 12.70 -4.97 -15.61
N LYS A 87 13.22 -3.79 -15.97
CA LYS A 87 14.61 -3.57 -16.38
C LYS A 87 15.49 -3.16 -15.21
N SER A 88 14.95 -2.29 -14.34
CA SER A 88 15.70 -1.80 -13.20
C SER A 88 14.77 -1.37 -12.07
N VAL A 89 15.34 -1.31 -10.88
CA VAL A 89 14.83 -0.57 -9.72
C VAL A 89 15.99 0.21 -9.12
N ASP A 90 15.76 1.49 -8.81
CA ASP A 90 16.71 2.37 -8.14
C ASP A 90 16.04 2.97 -6.90
N VAL A 91 16.57 2.63 -5.72
CA VAL A 91 16.02 3.04 -4.43
C VAL A 91 16.90 4.14 -3.85
N GLN A 92 16.34 5.35 -3.75
CA GLN A 92 16.99 6.52 -3.19
C GLN A 92 16.26 7.00 -1.92
N ALA A 93 16.71 8.07 -1.29
CA ALA A 93 16.15 8.52 -0.02
C ALA A 93 14.69 8.98 -0.12
N MET A 94 14.36 9.76 -1.14
CA MET A 94 13.00 10.28 -1.36
C MET A 94 12.30 9.65 -2.55
N GLN A 95 13.03 9.02 -3.47
CA GLN A 95 12.50 8.45 -4.69
C GLN A 95 12.79 6.96 -4.83
N THR A 96 11.84 6.21 -5.40
CA THR A 96 12.09 4.86 -5.94
C THR A 96 11.69 4.85 -7.39
N LYS A 97 12.63 4.52 -8.27
CA LYS A 97 12.44 4.56 -9.72
C LYS A 97 12.45 3.15 -10.28
N TYR A 98 11.44 2.83 -11.08
CA TYR A 98 11.32 1.57 -11.79
C TYR A 98 11.33 1.83 -13.28
N ALA A 99 12.00 0.97 -14.04
CA ALA A 99 11.91 0.95 -15.49
C ALA A 99 11.38 -0.40 -15.97
N PHE A 100 10.40 -0.36 -16.87
CA PHE A 100 9.77 -1.53 -17.46
C PHE A 100 9.73 -1.43 -18.98
N THR A 101 9.78 -2.58 -19.65
CA THR A 101 9.38 -2.69 -21.06
C THR A 101 8.04 -3.41 -21.14
N CYS A 102 7.06 -2.76 -21.76
CA CYS A 102 5.68 -3.20 -21.95
C CYS A 102 5.43 -3.41 -23.46
N GLY A 103 6.06 -4.43 -24.05
CA GLY A 103 6.02 -4.62 -25.51
C GLY A 103 6.67 -3.46 -26.28
N PRO A 104 5.94 -2.74 -27.16
CA PRO A 104 6.49 -1.63 -27.94
C PRO A 104 6.62 -0.31 -27.17
N VAL A 105 6.33 -0.32 -25.87
CA VAL A 105 6.34 0.88 -25.02
C VAL A 105 7.19 0.61 -23.77
N ASP A 106 8.06 1.54 -23.42
CA ASP A 106 8.75 1.57 -22.14
C ASP A 106 7.98 2.44 -21.15
N LEU A 107 7.94 2.00 -19.89
CA LEU A 107 7.29 2.67 -18.78
C LEU A 107 8.29 2.91 -17.66
N ASN A 108 8.47 4.17 -17.28
CA ASN A 108 9.18 4.55 -16.06
C ASN A 108 8.17 4.98 -15.00
N LEU A 109 8.31 4.44 -13.78
CA LEU A 109 7.54 4.82 -12.61
C LEU A 109 8.47 5.41 -11.56
N THR A 110 8.08 6.54 -10.98
CA THR A 110 8.80 7.15 -9.86
C THR A 110 7.84 7.40 -8.70
N PHE A 111 8.03 6.67 -7.61
CA PHE A 111 7.37 6.95 -6.34
C PHE A 111 8.19 7.98 -5.58
N THR A 112 7.59 9.09 -5.18
CA THR A 112 8.27 10.18 -4.48
C THR A 112 7.57 10.51 -3.17
N ALA A 113 8.32 10.51 -2.07
CA ALA A 113 7.93 11.01 -0.76
C ALA A 113 8.83 12.19 -0.37
N PRO A 114 8.32 13.44 -0.31
CA PRO A 114 9.12 14.62 0.04
C PRO A 114 9.46 14.65 1.55
N LEU A 115 10.51 13.97 1.97
CA LEU A 115 10.89 13.77 3.38
C LEU A 115 11.94 14.80 3.83
N PHE A 116 11.68 16.09 3.65
CA PHE A 116 12.63 17.16 4.03
C PHE A 116 12.59 17.45 5.53
N MET A 117 13.62 17.10 6.26
CA MET A 117 13.72 17.31 7.72
C MET A 117 13.85 18.78 8.14
N ASP A 118 14.21 19.66 7.24
CA ASP A 118 14.28 21.12 7.43
C ASP A 118 12.93 21.81 7.18
N ASN A 119 11.89 21.06 6.77
CA ASN A 119 10.53 21.53 6.57
C ASN A 119 9.51 20.54 7.13
N LEU A 120 9.19 20.71 8.43
CA LEU A 120 8.33 19.78 9.17
C LEU A 120 6.89 19.71 8.63
N ASP A 121 6.33 20.80 8.10
CA ASP A 121 5.02 20.80 7.47
C ASP A 121 5.02 19.96 6.19
N LEU A 122 6.07 20.04 5.40
CA LEU A 122 6.22 19.20 4.19
C LEU A 122 6.54 17.74 4.53
N MET A 123 7.46 17.52 5.48
CA MET A 123 7.83 16.18 5.94
C MET A 123 6.63 15.40 6.50
N SER A 124 5.76 16.09 7.25
CA SER A 124 4.57 15.48 7.85
C SER A 124 3.36 15.42 6.93
N ARG A 125 3.40 16.10 5.77
CA ARG A 125 2.31 16.11 4.79
C ARG A 125 1.99 14.66 4.35
N PRO A 126 0.73 14.22 4.47
CA PRO A 126 0.36 12.83 4.23
C PRO A 126 0.11 12.53 2.74
N VAL A 127 0.87 13.15 1.84
CA VAL A 127 0.70 13.04 0.37
C VAL A 127 2.02 12.72 -0.29
N ASN A 128 2.02 11.65 -1.07
CA ASN A 128 3.12 11.18 -1.90
C ASN A 128 2.73 11.22 -3.38
N TYR A 129 3.70 11.04 -4.26
CA TYR A 129 3.50 11.13 -5.70
C TYR A 129 3.88 9.82 -6.39
N LEU A 130 3.11 9.44 -7.39
CA LEU A 130 3.49 8.47 -8.39
C LEU A 130 3.54 9.18 -9.75
N THR A 131 4.74 9.36 -10.27
CA THR A 131 4.97 9.88 -11.62
C THR A 131 5.13 8.70 -12.58
N TYR A 132 4.52 8.79 -13.77
CA TYR A 132 4.73 7.85 -14.86
C TYR A 132 5.23 8.58 -16.11
N GLU A 133 6.15 7.95 -16.82
CA GLU A 133 6.63 8.36 -18.13
C GLU A 133 6.53 7.18 -19.08
N VAL A 134 5.96 7.40 -20.24
CA VAL A 134 5.76 6.40 -21.29
C VAL A 134 6.50 6.83 -22.53
N ALA A 135 7.25 5.93 -23.16
CA ALA A 135 7.92 6.20 -24.42
C ALA A 135 7.85 4.98 -25.35
N ALA A 136 7.48 5.19 -26.61
CA ALA A 136 7.56 4.16 -27.63
C ALA A 136 9.01 3.76 -27.89
N ASN A 137 9.33 2.46 -27.90
CA ASN A 137 10.68 1.94 -28.12
C ASN A 137 10.92 1.44 -29.57
N ASP A 138 9.89 1.53 -30.43
CA ASP A 138 9.94 1.18 -31.85
C ASP A 138 9.81 2.39 -32.81
N GLY A 139 9.74 3.60 -32.23
CA GLY A 139 9.62 4.86 -32.98
C GLY A 139 8.24 5.15 -33.57
N LYS A 140 7.22 4.35 -33.25
CA LYS A 140 5.85 4.52 -33.71
C LYS A 140 4.97 5.10 -32.59
N LYS A 141 3.78 5.59 -32.96
CA LYS A 141 2.73 5.90 -32.01
C LYS A 141 1.97 4.66 -31.60
N HIS A 142 1.51 4.63 -30.37
CA HIS A 142 0.68 3.56 -29.82
C HIS A 142 -0.48 4.15 -29.02
N GLN A 143 -1.62 3.47 -29.02
CA GLN A 143 -2.71 3.78 -28.12
C GLN A 143 -2.29 3.31 -26.71
N VAL A 144 -2.19 4.25 -25.79
CA VAL A 144 -1.67 3.99 -24.43
C VAL A 144 -2.70 4.42 -23.40
N GLU A 145 -2.95 3.53 -22.46
CA GLU A 145 -3.70 3.80 -21.24
C GLU A 145 -2.86 3.36 -20.03
N PHE A 146 -2.88 4.15 -18.98
CA PHE A 146 -2.19 3.85 -17.74
C PHE A 146 -3.22 3.52 -16.66
N TYR A 147 -3.28 2.25 -16.24
CA TYR A 147 -4.16 1.74 -15.19
C TYR A 147 -3.40 1.62 -13.87
N PHE A 148 -3.94 2.18 -12.80
CA PHE A 148 -3.42 2.03 -11.45
C PHE A 148 -4.52 1.56 -10.49
N GLU A 149 -4.23 0.54 -9.70
CA GLU A 149 -5.18 -0.06 -8.75
C GLU A 149 -4.57 -0.12 -7.35
N ALA A 150 -5.35 0.19 -6.33
CA ALA A 150 -4.99 0.02 -4.93
C ALA A 150 -6.05 -0.82 -4.20
N ALA A 151 -5.59 -1.65 -3.28
CA ALA A 151 -6.45 -2.50 -2.47
C ALA A 151 -6.81 -1.81 -1.14
N PRO A 152 -7.98 -2.09 -0.53
CA PRO A 152 -8.38 -1.49 0.75
C PRO A 152 -7.47 -1.88 1.91
N GLN A 153 -6.67 -2.94 1.78
CA GLN A 153 -5.69 -3.39 2.78
C GLN A 153 -4.64 -2.33 3.14
N TRP A 154 -4.51 -1.27 2.35
CA TRP A 154 -3.68 -0.09 2.71
C TRP A 154 -4.21 0.66 3.94
N ALA A 155 -5.50 0.47 4.28
CA ALA A 155 -6.19 1.15 5.38
C ALA A 155 -6.85 0.18 6.36
N LEU A 156 -6.44 -1.09 6.36
CA LEU A 156 -6.95 -2.15 7.23
C LEU A 156 -5.81 -2.78 8.04
N ASP A 157 -6.13 -3.20 9.26
CA ASP A 157 -5.22 -4.03 10.07
C ASP A 157 -5.26 -5.49 9.59
N GLN A 158 -6.45 -6.01 9.34
CA GLN A 158 -6.66 -7.41 8.94
C GLN A 158 -7.37 -7.50 7.59
N PRO A 159 -7.03 -8.48 6.75
CA PRO A 159 -7.59 -8.60 5.41
C PRO A 159 -9.09 -8.94 5.37
N TYR A 160 -9.64 -9.40 6.48
CA TYR A 160 -11.07 -9.72 6.60
C TYR A 160 -11.92 -8.55 7.10
N GLN A 161 -11.31 -7.43 7.51
CA GLN A 161 -12.07 -6.25 7.91
C GLN A 161 -12.81 -5.66 6.72
N GLU A 162 -14.08 -5.33 6.92
CA GLU A 162 -14.86 -4.63 5.89
C GLU A 162 -14.34 -3.21 5.69
N ALA A 163 -14.22 -2.82 4.43
CA ALA A 163 -13.85 -1.49 4.01
C ALA A 163 -15.03 -0.77 3.35
N VAL A 164 -14.95 0.55 3.34
CA VAL A 164 -15.77 1.41 2.49
C VAL A 164 -14.90 2.02 1.41
N ALA A 165 -15.45 2.18 0.20
CA ALA A 165 -14.77 2.85 -0.89
C ALA A 165 -15.74 3.84 -1.57
N GLU A 166 -15.20 4.99 -1.95
CA GLU A 166 -15.97 6.02 -2.64
C GLU A 166 -15.11 6.80 -3.63
N THR A 167 -15.77 7.37 -4.64
CA THR A 167 -15.19 8.33 -5.58
C THR A 167 -15.94 9.64 -5.53
N PHE A 168 -15.23 10.76 -5.59
CA PHE A 168 -15.82 12.09 -5.62
C PHE A 168 -14.87 13.08 -6.31
N THR A 169 -15.38 14.27 -6.64
CA THR A 169 -14.60 15.34 -7.26
C THR A 169 -14.63 16.58 -6.39
N GLU A 170 -13.49 17.28 -6.30
CA GLU A 170 -13.39 18.60 -5.70
C GLU A 170 -12.40 19.46 -6.49
N GLY A 171 -12.81 20.65 -6.91
CA GLY A 171 -12.02 21.48 -7.81
C GLY A 171 -11.74 20.79 -9.14
N ASP A 172 -10.48 20.71 -9.50
CA ASP A 172 -10.01 20.09 -10.74
C ASP A 172 -9.50 18.65 -10.54
N MET A 173 -9.72 18.07 -9.37
CA MET A 173 -9.25 16.73 -9.04
C MET A 173 -10.40 15.75 -8.80
N THR A 174 -10.16 14.50 -9.15
CA THR A 174 -10.96 13.34 -8.76
C THR A 174 -10.23 12.62 -7.64
N TYR A 175 -10.99 12.20 -6.64
CA TYR A 175 -10.50 11.45 -5.48
C TYR A 175 -11.17 10.09 -5.39
N LEU A 176 -10.37 9.11 -5.00
CA LEU A 176 -10.83 7.81 -4.57
C LEU A 176 -10.38 7.64 -3.12
N LYS A 177 -11.23 7.07 -2.29
CA LYS A 177 -10.98 6.93 -0.86
C LYS A 177 -11.41 5.55 -0.39
N THR A 178 -10.63 4.94 0.50
CA THR A 178 -11.00 3.71 1.20
C THR A 178 -10.51 3.72 2.64
N GLY A 179 -11.23 3.04 3.51
CA GLY A 179 -10.87 2.85 4.91
C GLY A 179 -11.75 1.77 5.56
N SER A 180 -11.41 1.35 6.76
CA SER A 180 -12.24 0.40 7.50
C SER A 180 -13.64 0.96 7.74
N ARG A 181 -14.66 0.09 7.72
CA ARG A 181 -16.03 0.50 8.00
C ARG A 181 -16.21 1.04 9.42
N ASN A 182 -15.56 0.44 10.39
CA ASN A 182 -15.79 0.72 11.80
C ASN A 182 -15.05 1.94 12.33
N GLN A 183 -13.95 2.36 11.70
CA GLN A 183 -13.17 3.55 12.09
C GLN A 183 -12.90 3.65 13.61
N GLU A 184 -12.35 2.59 14.19
CA GLU A 184 -12.02 2.54 15.62
C GLU A 184 -10.76 3.35 15.92
N ILE A 185 -10.88 4.69 15.91
CA ILE A 185 -9.76 5.62 16.06
C ILE A 185 -9.04 5.37 17.38
N LEU A 186 -7.74 4.99 17.29
CA LEU A 186 -6.87 4.65 18.44
C LEU A 186 -7.50 3.56 19.36
N GLY A 187 -8.35 2.69 18.79
CA GLY A 187 -9.12 1.70 19.54
C GLY A 187 -8.30 0.49 20.04
N LYS A 188 -7.10 0.29 19.52
CA LYS A 188 -6.23 -0.85 19.83
C LYS A 188 -4.93 -0.40 20.50
N LYS A 189 -4.36 -1.28 21.29
CA LYS A 189 -3.04 -1.16 21.91
C LYS A 189 -2.36 -2.51 21.99
N GLY A 190 -1.04 -2.53 22.07
CA GLY A 190 -0.23 -3.74 22.14
C GLY A 190 0.72 -3.86 20.95
N ASP A 191 1.31 -5.03 20.82
CA ASP A 191 2.29 -5.33 19.80
C ASP A 191 1.62 -5.72 18.48
N ASP A 192 2.30 -5.48 17.37
CA ASP A 192 1.88 -5.90 16.02
C ASP A 192 0.50 -5.37 15.59
N VAL A 193 0.17 -4.17 16.06
CA VAL A 193 -1.09 -3.48 15.72
C VAL A 193 -0.84 -2.51 14.57
N ARG A 194 -1.63 -2.65 13.50
CA ARG A 194 -1.64 -1.71 12.38
C ARG A 194 -2.75 -0.69 12.56
N ILE A 195 -2.57 0.47 11.92
CA ILE A 195 -3.63 1.48 11.84
C ILE A 195 -4.77 0.91 11.00
N ASP A 196 -5.99 0.88 11.57
CA ASP A 196 -7.23 0.47 10.91
C ASP A 196 -8.32 1.55 11.01
N TRP A 197 -7.91 2.78 11.23
CA TRP A 197 -8.74 3.98 11.19
C TRP A 197 -8.13 5.00 10.23
N GLY A 198 -8.92 6.01 9.85
CA GLY A 198 -8.53 6.93 8.80
C GLY A 198 -8.75 6.35 7.42
N TYR A 199 -8.22 7.02 6.42
CA TYR A 199 -8.51 6.69 5.04
C TYR A 199 -7.28 6.82 4.15
N PHE A 200 -7.13 5.84 3.26
CA PHE A 200 -6.23 5.94 2.13
C PHE A 200 -6.93 6.65 0.96
N TYR A 201 -6.22 7.53 0.30
CA TYR A 201 -6.67 8.29 -0.84
C TYR A 201 -5.78 8.11 -2.06
N MET A 202 -6.41 8.11 -3.23
CA MET A 202 -5.78 8.38 -4.52
C MET A 202 -6.42 9.62 -5.10
N ALA A 203 -5.62 10.49 -5.75
CA ALA A 203 -6.15 11.67 -6.43
C ALA A 203 -5.44 11.90 -7.75
N ALA A 204 -6.20 12.40 -8.73
CA ALA A 204 -5.74 12.65 -10.09
C ALA A 204 -6.47 13.85 -10.71
N ASP A 205 -5.89 14.41 -11.77
CA ASP A 205 -6.58 15.38 -12.61
C ASP A 205 -7.86 14.79 -13.21
N LYS A 206 -9.01 15.41 -12.93
CA LYS A 206 -10.31 14.92 -13.38
C LYS A 206 -10.53 15.00 -14.89
N ALA A 207 -9.81 15.87 -15.59
CA ALA A 207 -10.01 16.06 -17.01
C ALA A 207 -9.46 14.90 -17.84
N ASN A 208 -8.42 14.20 -17.32
CA ASN A 208 -7.69 13.17 -18.04
C ASN A 208 -7.77 11.78 -17.39
N SER A 209 -8.51 11.65 -16.30
CA SER A 209 -8.63 10.39 -15.56
C SER A 209 -10.06 9.89 -15.46
N THR A 210 -10.21 8.57 -15.46
CA THR A 210 -11.45 7.86 -15.15
C THR A 210 -11.22 7.01 -13.90
N CYS A 211 -12.19 6.98 -12.99
CA CYS A 211 -12.09 6.27 -11.71
C CYS A 211 -13.22 5.29 -11.53
N ALA A 212 -12.95 4.20 -10.82
CA ALA A 212 -13.93 3.21 -10.41
C ALA A 212 -13.58 2.60 -9.05
N THR A 213 -14.59 2.07 -8.38
CA THR A 213 -14.43 1.24 -7.18
C THR A 213 -15.15 -0.08 -7.36
N GLY A 214 -14.62 -1.16 -6.76
CA GLY A 214 -15.30 -2.45 -6.81
C GLY A 214 -14.37 -3.66 -6.80
N ASP A 215 -14.87 -4.78 -7.29
CA ASP A 215 -14.08 -6.00 -7.47
C ASP A 215 -12.97 -5.78 -8.49
N GLY A 216 -11.72 -5.96 -8.06
CA GLY A 216 -10.56 -5.69 -8.92
C GLY A 216 -10.51 -6.56 -10.17
N LYS A 217 -11.10 -7.77 -10.13
CA LYS A 217 -11.18 -8.64 -11.29
C LYS A 217 -12.17 -8.10 -12.32
N ALA A 218 -13.34 -7.66 -11.86
CA ALA A 218 -14.37 -7.07 -12.72
C ALA A 218 -13.88 -5.75 -13.33
N MET A 219 -13.22 -4.89 -12.53
CA MET A 219 -12.67 -3.62 -13.00
C MET A 219 -11.55 -3.82 -14.04
N ARG A 220 -10.62 -4.74 -13.82
CA ARG A 220 -9.57 -5.05 -14.82
C ARG A 220 -10.17 -5.61 -16.10
N LYS A 221 -11.20 -6.46 -15.98
CA LYS A 221 -11.91 -6.96 -17.17
C LYS A 221 -12.59 -5.83 -17.94
N SER A 222 -13.33 -4.97 -17.27
CA SER A 222 -14.01 -3.83 -17.91
C SER A 222 -13.01 -2.87 -18.56
N PHE A 223 -11.87 -2.63 -17.94
CA PHE A 223 -10.77 -1.84 -18.51
C PHE A 223 -10.25 -2.47 -19.82
N ILE A 224 -9.98 -3.78 -19.84
CA ILE A 224 -9.50 -4.49 -21.05
C ILE A 224 -10.59 -4.50 -22.15
N ASP A 225 -11.85 -4.59 -21.78
CA ASP A 225 -12.97 -4.52 -22.70
C ASP A 225 -13.24 -3.09 -23.26
N GLY A 226 -12.45 -2.09 -22.82
CA GLY A 226 -12.42 -0.73 -23.37
C GLY A 226 -13.15 0.34 -22.56
N ALA A 227 -13.68 0.02 -21.37
CA ALA A 227 -14.33 1.01 -20.50
C ALA A 227 -14.22 0.59 -19.02
N LEU A 228 -13.44 1.33 -18.22
CA LEU A 228 -13.39 1.11 -16.78
C LEU A 228 -14.79 1.34 -16.16
N ALA A 229 -15.28 0.37 -15.42
CA ALA A 229 -16.57 0.42 -14.75
C ALA A 229 -16.48 -0.04 -13.29
N SER A 230 -17.24 0.64 -12.42
CA SER A 230 -17.43 0.20 -11.04
C SER A 230 -18.25 -1.10 -10.98
N SER A 231 -18.05 -1.87 -9.93
CA SER A 231 -18.80 -3.07 -9.62
C SER A 231 -19.09 -3.13 -8.14
N GLU A 232 -20.13 -3.86 -7.75
CA GLU A 232 -20.41 -4.10 -6.33
C GLU A 232 -19.55 -5.23 -5.78
N THR A 233 -19.17 -5.12 -4.49
CA THR A 233 -18.54 -6.18 -3.72
C THR A 233 -19.22 -6.33 -2.35
N ASP A 234 -18.72 -7.28 -1.58
CA ASP A 234 -19.13 -7.54 -0.20
C ASP A 234 -18.27 -6.80 0.86
N GLY A 235 -17.83 -5.59 0.57
CA GLY A 235 -17.09 -4.73 1.50
C GLY A 235 -15.57 -4.79 1.37
N HIS A 236 -15.07 -5.20 0.21
CA HIS A 236 -13.63 -5.24 -0.10
C HIS A 236 -13.29 -4.52 -1.41
N ASP A 237 -14.00 -3.45 -1.69
CA ASP A 237 -13.82 -2.65 -2.92
C ASP A 237 -12.40 -2.14 -3.04
N LYS A 238 -11.82 -2.37 -4.20
CA LYS A 238 -10.57 -1.74 -4.63
C LYS A 238 -10.84 -0.40 -5.27
N LEU A 239 -9.81 0.42 -5.32
CA LEU A 239 -9.79 1.71 -6.02
C LEU A 239 -9.05 1.52 -7.33
N ALA A 240 -9.62 1.95 -8.47
CA ALA A 240 -8.97 1.94 -9.77
C ALA A 240 -9.03 3.31 -10.45
N LEU A 241 -7.94 3.67 -11.11
CA LEU A 241 -7.78 4.90 -11.85
C LEU A 241 -7.12 4.62 -13.19
N VAL A 242 -7.63 5.23 -14.26
CA VAL A 242 -7.10 5.12 -15.62
C VAL A 242 -6.82 6.51 -16.17
N TYR A 243 -5.64 6.70 -16.74
CA TYR A 243 -5.31 7.79 -17.63
C TYR A 243 -5.33 7.30 -19.08
N THR A 244 -6.14 7.93 -19.92
CA THR A 244 -6.14 7.69 -21.36
C THR A 244 -5.15 8.66 -22.02
N LEU A 245 -4.00 8.13 -22.45
CA LEU A 245 -2.92 8.91 -23.04
C LEU A 245 -3.05 9.03 -24.58
N GLY A 246 -3.93 8.22 -25.16
CA GLY A 246 -4.24 8.24 -26.58
C GLY A 246 -3.11 7.74 -27.48
N ASP A 247 -3.13 8.15 -28.75
CA ASP A 247 -2.16 7.74 -29.77
C ASP A 247 -0.87 8.59 -29.64
N THR A 248 0.09 8.07 -28.93
CA THR A 248 1.30 8.81 -28.53
C THR A 248 2.59 8.03 -28.72
N GLN A 249 3.70 8.76 -28.95
CA GLN A 249 5.06 8.25 -28.85
C GLN A 249 5.68 8.51 -27.48
N LYS A 250 5.21 9.56 -26.77
CA LYS A 250 5.68 9.91 -25.45
C LYS A 250 4.57 10.62 -24.68
N ALA A 251 4.39 10.21 -23.44
CA ALA A 251 3.48 10.84 -22.50
C ALA A 251 4.03 10.76 -21.09
N GLU A 252 3.65 11.71 -20.25
CA GLU A 252 3.99 11.73 -18.84
C GLU A 252 2.81 12.25 -18.03
N GLY A 253 2.75 11.87 -16.77
CA GLY A 253 1.75 12.34 -15.83
C GLY A 253 2.04 11.86 -14.42
N HIS A 254 1.12 12.18 -13.53
CA HIS A 254 1.26 11.75 -12.14
C HIS A 254 -0.10 11.57 -11.48
N LEU A 255 -0.10 10.86 -10.37
CA LEU A 255 -1.20 10.79 -9.41
C LEU A 255 -0.65 10.96 -8.00
N LEU A 256 -1.53 11.34 -7.09
CA LEU A 256 -1.22 11.57 -5.70
C LEU A 256 -1.77 10.44 -4.85
N LEU A 257 -1.00 10.01 -3.85
CA LEU A 257 -1.36 8.98 -2.89
C LEU A 257 -1.26 9.57 -1.48
N GLY A 258 -2.24 9.35 -0.63
CA GLY A 258 -2.20 9.90 0.72
C GLY A 258 -2.92 9.05 1.74
N TYR A 259 -2.63 9.31 3.02
CA TYR A 259 -3.29 8.66 4.14
C TYR A 259 -3.59 9.67 5.25
N ASP A 260 -4.87 9.85 5.57
CA ASP A 260 -5.31 10.67 6.70
C ASP A 260 -5.58 9.77 7.90
N ASP A 261 -4.73 9.82 8.91
CA ASP A 261 -4.86 9.05 10.13
C ASP A 261 -5.71 9.74 11.21
N ILE A 262 -6.30 10.88 10.92
CA ILE A 262 -7.22 11.67 11.76
C ILE A 262 -6.58 12.06 13.11
N TYR A 263 -6.22 11.07 13.92
CA TYR A 263 -5.38 11.16 15.12
C TYR A 263 -4.26 10.15 15.02
N SER A 264 -3.03 10.59 15.29
CA SER A 264 -1.84 9.76 15.12
C SER A 264 -1.55 8.86 16.31
N ILE A 265 -1.71 9.40 17.52
CA ILE A 265 -1.40 8.71 18.78
C ILE A 265 -2.27 9.21 19.92
N GLN A 266 -2.38 8.40 20.98
CA GLN A 266 -2.84 8.85 22.29
C GLN A 266 -1.66 9.04 23.22
N TYR A 267 -1.52 10.24 23.77
CA TYR A 267 -0.43 10.64 24.65
C TYR A 267 -0.98 11.15 25.99
N PHE A 268 -0.76 10.41 27.07
CA PHE A 268 -1.29 10.68 28.40
C PHE A 268 -2.79 11.02 28.44
N GLY A 269 -3.60 10.30 27.68
CA GLY A 269 -5.05 10.49 27.60
C GLY A 269 -5.51 11.50 26.55
N GLU A 270 -4.60 12.25 25.95
CA GLU A 270 -4.86 13.21 24.87
C GLU A 270 -4.65 12.56 23.50
N ASN A 271 -5.65 12.67 22.61
CA ASN A 271 -5.51 12.24 21.21
C ASN A 271 -4.81 13.34 20.40
N LEU A 272 -3.61 13.06 19.92
CA LEU A 272 -2.81 14.02 19.16
C LEU A 272 -3.02 13.84 17.65
N ARG A 273 -3.28 14.95 16.98
CA ARG A 273 -3.34 15.02 15.52
C ARG A 273 -1.96 14.90 14.90
N PRO A 274 -1.85 14.43 13.64
CA PRO A 274 -0.59 14.53 12.90
C PRO A 274 -0.14 15.99 12.82
N TYR A 275 1.17 16.21 12.78
CA TYR A 275 1.75 17.56 12.82
C TYR A 275 1.23 18.47 11.70
N TRP A 276 1.02 17.96 10.50
CA TRP A 276 0.45 18.74 9.39
C TRP A 276 -0.92 19.34 9.70
N ASN A 277 -1.69 18.72 10.59
CA ASN A 277 -3.01 19.17 11.05
C ASN A 277 -3.06 19.44 12.55
N ARG A 278 -1.93 19.81 13.18
CA ARG A 278 -1.82 20.05 14.64
C ARG A 278 -2.82 21.05 15.19
N ASN A 279 -3.23 22.03 14.37
CA ASN A 279 -4.21 23.04 14.75
C ASN A 279 -5.67 22.65 14.43
N GLY A 280 -5.91 21.53 13.75
CA GLY A 280 -7.24 21.07 13.36
C GLY A 280 -7.91 21.88 12.24
N ASN A 281 -7.17 22.76 11.56
CA ASN A 281 -7.70 23.68 10.55
C ASN A 281 -7.49 23.21 9.10
N GLU A 282 -6.69 22.16 8.92
CA GLU A 282 -6.38 21.59 7.61
C GLU A 282 -7.25 20.36 7.33
N THR A 283 -7.45 20.07 6.07
CA THR A 283 -8.08 18.84 5.60
C THR A 283 -7.11 18.08 4.71
N ILE A 284 -7.32 16.79 4.55
CA ILE A 284 -6.52 15.99 3.62
C ILE A 284 -6.65 16.54 2.18
N LEU A 285 -7.83 17.02 1.79
CA LEU A 285 -8.05 17.59 0.46
C LEU A 285 -7.25 18.88 0.26
N SER A 286 -7.15 19.74 1.28
CA SER A 286 -6.29 20.92 1.22
C SER A 286 -4.81 20.54 1.03
N GLN A 287 -4.36 19.42 1.61
CA GLN A 287 -2.99 18.93 1.43
C GLN A 287 -2.77 18.37 0.03
N PHE A 288 -3.75 17.67 -0.55
CA PHE A 288 -3.69 17.24 -1.95
C PHE A 288 -3.62 18.43 -2.92
N GLN A 289 -4.43 19.45 -2.71
CA GLN A 289 -4.40 20.67 -3.54
C GLN A 289 -3.06 21.41 -3.47
N LYS A 290 -2.48 21.52 -2.26
CA LYS A 290 -1.12 22.06 -2.07
C LYS A 290 -0.07 21.20 -2.77
N ALA A 291 -0.16 19.88 -2.63
CA ALA A 291 0.76 18.93 -3.23
C ALA A 291 0.72 19.00 -4.76
N GLU A 292 -0.47 19.05 -5.36
CA GLU A 292 -0.66 19.19 -6.79
C GLU A 292 0.00 20.48 -7.32
N LYS A 293 -0.26 21.59 -6.65
CA LYS A 293 0.30 22.90 -7.03
C LYS A 293 1.84 22.94 -6.96
N GLU A 294 2.42 22.21 -6.01
CA GLU A 294 3.86 22.18 -5.76
C GLU A 294 4.58 21.04 -6.51
N TYR A 295 3.85 20.17 -7.22
CA TYR A 295 4.36 18.92 -7.80
C TYR A 295 5.71 19.10 -8.50
N LYS A 296 5.79 19.94 -9.54
CA LYS A 296 7.00 20.12 -10.34
C LYS A 296 8.21 20.55 -9.50
N THR A 297 7.98 21.54 -8.63
CA THR A 297 9.06 22.08 -7.76
C THR A 297 9.54 21.02 -6.78
N LEU A 298 8.64 20.18 -6.24
CA LEU A 298 9.00 19.13 -5.30
C LEU A 298 9.72 17.97 -5.98
N MET A 299 9.33 17.60 -7.20
CA MET A 299 10.06 16.57 -7.96
C MET A 299 11.52 16.96 -8.18
N ASP A 300 11.76 18.20 -8.62
CA ASP A 300 13.11 18.73 -8.83
C ASP A 300 13.92 18.77 -7.53
N LYS A 301 13.32 19.21 -6.41
CA LYS A 301 13.98 19.25 -5.10
C LYS A 301 14.31 17.86 -4.58
N CYS A 302 13.39 16.91 -4.69
CA CYS A 302 13.64 15.53 -4.25
C CYS A 302 14.75 14.87 -5.06
N ALA A 303 14.76 15.05 -6.38
CA ALA A 303 15.82 14.53 -7.24
C ALA A 303 17.20 15.16 -6.92
N ALA A 304 17.24 16.45 -6.65
CA ALA A 304 18.47 17.13 -6.25
C ALA A 304 18.99 16.67 -4.88
N PHE A 305 18.08 16.47 -3.91
CA PHE A 305 18.43 15.93 -2.60
C PHE A 305 19.00 14.53 -2.71
N ASP A 306 18.31 13.64 -3.43
CA ASP A 306 18.74 12.25 -3.63
C ASP A 306 20.12 12.19 -4.31
N ALA A 307 20.32 12.98 -5.36
CA ALA A 307 21.61 13.04 -6.05
C ALA A 307 22.75 13.51 -5.13
N LYS A 308 22.47 14.54 -4.29
CA LYS A 308 23.46 15.04 -3.34
C LYS A 308 23.79 14.01 -2.27
N LEU A 309 22.78 13.38 -1.65
CA LEU A 309 22.99 12.36 -0.62
C LEU A 309 23.79 11.17 -1.17
N MET A 310 23.40 10.66 -2.34
CA MET A 310 24.09 9.54 -2.97
C MET A 310 25.54 9.88 -3.31
N LYS A 311 25.81 11.10 -3.79
CA LYS A 311 27.17 11.57 -4.07
C LYS A 311 28.00 11.63 -2.78
N ASP A 312 27.53 12.39 -1.79
CA ASP A 312 28.30 12.63 -0.54
C ASP A 312 28.57 11.30 0.20
N ALA A 313 27.58 10.42 0.27
CA ALA A 313 27.73 9.12 0.91
C ALA A 313 28.64 8.15 0.11
N THR A 314 28.61 8.23 -1.22
CA THR A 314 29.54 7.43 -2.06
C THR A 314 30.99 7.90 -1.88
N GLU A 315 31.23 9.20 -1.79
CA GLU A 315 32.55 9.77 -1.52
C GLU A 315 33.04 9.36 -0.12
N ALA A 316 32.15 9.29 0.87
CA ALA A 316 32.50 8.93 2.25
C ALA A 316 32.76 7.43 2.46
N GLY A 317 32.00 6.54 1.83
CA GLY A 317 32.05 5.11 2.14
C GLY A 317 31.79 4.15 0.96
N GLY A 318 31.69 4.68 -0.26
CA GLY A 318 31.43 3.91 -1.46
C GLY A 318 29.94 3.60 -1.67
N ARG A 319 29.63 2.95 -2.79
CA ARG A 319 28.24 2.77 -3.25
C ARG A 319 27.35 2.02 -2.25
N LYS A 320 27.82 0.94 -1.64
CA LYS A 320 27.02 0.17 -0.66
C LYS A 320 26.67 1.00 0.57
N TYR A 321 27.59 1.86 1.00
CA TYR A 321 27.32 2.79 2.10
C TYR A 321 26.26 3.82 1.70
N ALA A 322 26.34 4.36 0.49
CA ALA A 322 25.33 5.29 -0.02
C ALA A 322 23.94 4.66 -0.10
N GLU A 323 23.83 3.42 -0.59
CA GLU A 323 22.57 2.66 -0.62
C GLU A 323 22.01 2.44 0.79
N LEU A 324 22.87 2.12 1.77
CA LEU A 324 22.45 2.00 3.18
C LEU A 324 21.97 3.35 3.74
N CYS A 325 22.66 4.45 3.45
CA CYS A 325 22.25 5.79 3.88
C CYS A 325 20.89 6.18 3.30
N ALA A 326 20.61 5.87 2.03
CA ALA A 326 19.34 6.14 1.39
C ALA A 326 18.20 5.36 2.06
N LEU A 327 18.40 4.06 2.34
CA LEU A 327 17.43 3.23 3.05
C LEU A 327 17.21 3.70 4.48
N ALA A 328 18.27 3.99 5.23
CA ALA A 328 18.19 4.47 6.60
C ALA A 328 17.44 5.80 6.70
N TYR A 329 17.71 6.75 5.78
CA TYR A 329 17.03 8.04 5.75
C TYR A 329 15.53 7.89 5.64
N ARG A 330 15.06 7.13 4.65
CA ARG A 330 13.61 6.93 4.46
C ARG A 330 12.97 6.13 5.59
N GLN A 331 13.66 5.11 6.10
CA GLN A 331 13.12 4.24 7.15
C GLN A 331 12.96 4.98 8.48
N ILE A 332 13.94 5.80 8.87
CA ILE A 332 13.85 6.61 10.10
C ILE A 332 12.59 7.49 10.05
N ILE A 333 12.34 8.18 8.96
CA ILE A 333 11.17 9.06 8.85
C ILE A 333 9.88 8.25 8.75
N ALA A 334 9.85 7.19 7.92
CA ALA A 334 8.66 6.35 7.74
C ALA A 334 8.26 5.58 9.00
N ALA A 335 9.23 5.16 9.81
CA ALA A 335 8.99 4.43 11.06
C ALA A 335 8.51 5.32 12.21
N HIS A 336 8.51 6.64 12.04
CA HIS A 336 8.13 7.59 13.09
C HIS A 336 6.91 8.42 12.70
N LYS A 337 6.28 9.00 13.71
CA LYS A 337 5.18 9.95 13.55
C LYS A 337 5.51 11.24 14.28
N LEU A 338 5.44 12.36 13.56
CA LEU A 338 5.61 13.69 14.14
C LEU A 338 4.26 14.23 14.61
N VAL A 339 4.19 14.65 15.86
CA VAL A 339 3.04 15.31 16.50
C VAL A 339 3.51 16.48 17.36
N GLU A 340 2.59 17.38 17.68
CA GLU A 340 2.81 18.46 18.66
C GLU A 340 2.01 18.14 19.94
N ALA A 341 2.70 18.11 21.07
CA ALA A 341 2.06 17.93 22.38
C ALA A 341 1.29 19.18 22.82
N PRO A 342 0.40 19.10 23.82
CA PRO A 342 -0.35 20.25 24.35
C PRO A 342 0.53 21.40 24.84
N ASN A 343 1.72 21.11 25.38
CA ASN A 343 2.73 22.08 25.82
C ASN A 343 3.59 22.63 24.67
N LYS A 344 3.25 22.32 23.41
CA LYS A 344 3.97 22.72 22.19
C LYS A 344 5.31 22.02 21.94
N ASP A 345 5.65 21.02 22.73
CA ASP A 345 6.81 20.18 22.44
C ASP A 345 6.58 19.37 21.15
N LEU A 346 7.62 19.27 20.33
CA LEU A 346 7.61 18.40 19.17
C LEU A 346 8.00 16.98 19.61
N LEU A 347 7.14 16.04 19.27
CA LEU A 347 7.34 14.63 19.60
C LEU A 347 7.45 13.82 18.30
N PHE A 348 8.52 13.02 18.22
CA PHE A 348 8.77 12.16 17.06
C PHE A 348 8.75 10.71 17.53
N PHE A 349 7.56 10.11 17.53
CA PHE A 349 7.33 8.77 18.07
C PHE A 349 7.67 7.68 17.07
N SER A 350 8.36 6.65 17.52
CA SER A 350 8.45 5.39 16.80
C SER A 350 7.08 4.74 16.72
N LYS A 351 6.70 4.30 15.53
CA LYS A 351 5.48 3.52 15.27
C LYS A 351 5.72 2.02 15.44
N GLU A 352 6.98 1.63 15.58
CA GLU A 352 7.42 0.26 15.72
C GLU A 352 7.96 0.03 17.13
N ASN A 353 7.54 -1.05 17.75
CA ASN A 353 7.95 -1.40 19.12
C ASN A 353 9.10 -2.42 19.17
N PHE A 354 9.61 -2.84 18.03
CA PHE A 354 10.76 -3.74 17.90
C PHE A 354 12.00 -3.05 17.33
N SER A 355 12.19 -1.81 17.61
CA SER A 355 13.36 -1.06 17.13
C SER A 355 14.56 -1.25 18.06
#